data_e51723a996bc4441c5464f6a8e5ad4ac
#
_entry.id   e51723a996bc4441c5464f6a8e5ad4ac
#
_cell.length_a   1.000
_cell.length_b   1.000
_cell.length_c   1.000
_cell.angle_alpha   90.00
_cell.angle_beta   90.00
_cell.angle_gamma   90.00
#
_symmetry.space_group_name_H-M   'P 1'
#
loop_
_entity.id
_entity.type
_entity.pdbx_description
1 polymer ?
#
loop_
_entity_poly.entity_id
_entity_poly.type
_entity_poly.pdbx_seq_one_letter_code
_entity_poly.pdbx_strand_id
1 'polypeptide(L)'
;MTEIQFNGAQMQYTDEGVWLRLHIKEESRQKAAALALSLAHEKQMYTAQIKRVRKKRSLDANAYFWVLCDRLAEQTGLPKEEIYRHSIREIGGVSETYCGRKEAVERLCRAWESNGLGWQTETYPSKLEGCMNATLYYGSSTYDAKQMGRLIDNIVQDCKAVGIETMEPAELSALMDRWEEA
;
A
#
# COMPACT_ATOMS: atom_id res chain seq x y z
N MET A 1 17.05 17.11 0.76
CA MET A 1 17.45 15.76 0.32
C MET A 1 17.08 15.64 -1.16
N THR A 2 18.04 15.33 -2.04
CA THR A 2 17.78 15.22 -3.49
C THR A 2 17.45 13.77 -3.83
N GLU A 3 16.35 13.56 -4.53
CA GLU A 3 15.92 12.23 -4.98
C GLU A 3 16.13 12.09 -6.49
N ILE A 4 16.85 11.04 -6.89
CA ILE A 4 17.20 10.75 -8.27
C ILE A 4 16.77 9.31 -8.57
N GLN A 5 16.03 9.11 -9.65
CA GLN A 5 15.59 7.79 -10.10
C GLN A 5 16.53 7.24 -11.17
N PHE A 6 16.84 5.95 -11.03
CA PHE A 6 17.69 5.21 -11.97
C PHE A 6 17.17 3.76 -12.08
N ASN A 7 17.49 3.11 -13.19
CA ASN A 7 17.05 1.74 -13.48
C ASN A 7 18.20 0.76 -13.73
N GLY A 8 19.44 1.21 -13.60
CA GLY A 8 20.62 0.35 -13.72
C GLY A 8 21.78 0.92 -12.93
N ALA A 9 22.65 0.04 -12.45
CA ALA A 9 23.88 0.40 -11.76
C ALA A 9 25.03 -0.50 -12.23
N GLN A 10 26.22 0.09 -12.41
CA GLN A 10 27.44 -0.61 -12.79
C GLN A 10 28.62 -0.12 -11.96
N MET A 11 29.51 -1.03 -11.59
CA MET A 11 30.79 -0.70 -10.97
C MET A 11 31.84 -0.47 -12.06
N GLN A 12 32.61 0.59 -11.93
CA GLN A 12 33.76 0.86 -12.78
C GLN A 12 35.01 0.99 -11.92
N TYR A 13 36.04 0.25 -12.25
CA TYR A 13 37.33 0.29 -11.60
C TYR A 13 38.29 1.13 -12.47
N THR A 14 38.92 2.12 -11.88
CA THR A 14 39.89 3.00 -12.51
C THR A 14 41.11 3.14 -11.60
N ASP A 15 42.21 3.68 -12.12
CA ASP A 15 43.40 3.95 -11.33
C ASP A 15 43.17 4.97 -10.19
N GLU A 16 42.13 5.78 -10.30
CA GLU A 16 41.72 6.78 -9.28
C GLU A 16 40.79 6.20 -8.20
N GLY A 17 40.28 4.97 -8.40
CA GLY A 17 39.39 4.30 -7.45
C GLY A 17 38.20 3.57 -8.09
N VAL A 18 37.19 3.33 -7.26
CA VAL A 18 36.00 2.57 -7.65
C VAL A 18 34.82 3.53 -7.80
N TRP A 19 34.19 3.49 -8.96
CA TRP A 19 33.04 4.32 -9.29
C TRP A 19 31.76 3.48 -9.34
N LEU A 20 30.65 4.00 -8.79
CA LEU A 20 29.32 3.49 -9.01
C LEU A 20 28.63 4.35 -10.06
N ARG A 21 28.43 3.81 -11.26
CA ARG A 21 27.68 4.47 -12.34
C ARG A 21 26.23 4.06 -12.27
N LEU A 22 25.32 5.06 -12.35
CA LEU A 22 23.89 4.86 -12.33
C LEU A 22 23.30 5.25 -13.71
N HIS A 23 22.41 4.41 -14.25
CA HIS A 23 21.65 4.74 -15.45
C HIS A 23 20.43 5.57 -15.05
N ILE A 24 20.57 6.90 -15.14
CA ILE A 24 19.57 7.87 -14.68
C ILE A 24 18.41 7.92 -15.66
N LYS A 25 17.16 7.89 -15.13
CA LYS A 25 15.98 8.12 -15.93
C LYS A 25 15.87 9.57 -16.39
N GLU A 26 15.27 9.80 -17.58
CA GLU A 26 15.19 11.13 -18.21
C GLU A 26 14.54 12.18 -17.28
N GLU A 27 13.49 11.78 -16.53
CA GLU A 27 12.81 12.67 -15.59
C GLU A 27 13.71 13.16 -14.43
N SER A 28 14.76 12.41 -14.12
CA SER A 28 15.72 12.74 -13.06
C SER A 28 17.03 13.37 -13.56
N ARG A 29 17.22 13.51 -14.88
CA ARG A 29 18.46 13.95 -15.51
C ARG A 29 18.92 15.32 -15.02
N GLN A 30 18.05 16.31 -15.00
CA GLN A 30 18.37 17.67 -14.55
C GLN A 30 18.77 17.69 -13.06
N LYS A 31 18.03 16.94 -12.22
CA LYS A 31 18.35 16.83 -10.79
C LYS A 31 19.68 16.14 -10.55
N ALA A 32 19.98 15.10 -11.34
CA ALA A 32 21.26 14.38 -11.26
C ALA A 32 22.43 15.26 -11.68
N ALA A 33 22.29 16.05 -12.76
CA ALA A 33 23.30 16.96 -13.20
C ALA A 33 23.58 18.08 -12.16
N ALA A 34 22.52 18.68 -11.60
CA ALA A 34 22.65 19.69 -10.55
C ALA A 34 23.33 19.13 -9.29
N LEU A 35 22.98 17.90 -8.87
CA LEU A 35 23.65 17.22 -7.75
C LEU A 35 25.12 16.99 -8.06
N ALA A 36 25.46 16.44 -9.22
CA ALA A 36 26.86 16.19 -9.61
C ALA A 36 27.69 17.46 -9.58
N LEU A 37 27.15 18.59 -10.08
CA LEU A 37 27.81 19.89 -10.03
C LEU A 37 28.02 20.38 -8.59
N SER A 38 27.03 20.22 -7.72
CA SER A 38 27.15 20.65 -6.32
C SER A 38 28.20 19.82 -5.55
N LEU A 39 28.34 18.53 -5.85
CA LEU A 39 29.30 17.65 -5.21
C LEU A 39 30.73 17.82 -5.75
N ALA A 40 30.91 18.31 -6.97
CA ALA A 40 32.22 18.46 -7.60
C ALA A 40 33.13 19.52 -6.94
N HIS A 41 32.53 20.48 -6.21
CA HIS A 41 33.26 21.58 -5.60
C HIS A 41 33.61 21.42 -4.13
N GLU A 42 33.10 20.38 -3.48
CA GLU A 42 33.27 20.15 -2.05
C GLU A 42 34.04 18.86 -1.77
N LYS A 43 35.19 18.98 -1.09
CA LYS A 43 35.94 17.81 -0.59
C LYS A 43 35.29 17.24 0.69
N GLN A 44 34.02 16.91 0.62
CA GLN A 44 33.27 16.34 1.75
C GLN A 44 32.90 14.89 1.48
N MET A 45 32.69 14.13 2.54
CA MET A 45 32.18 12.77 2.42
C MET A 45 30.64 12.78 2.42
N TYR A 46 30.05 12.05 1.50
CA TYR A 46 28.60 11.95 1.34
C TYR A 46 28.13 10.51 1.50
N THR A 47 26.93 10.34 2.00
CA THR A 47 26.25 9.04 2.08
C THR A 47 25.05 9.05 1.15
N ALA A 48 24.94 8.03 0.28
CA ALA A 48 23.77 7.81 -0.55
C ALA A 48 22.96 6.63 -0.04
N GLN A 49 21.65 6.82 0.11
CA GLN A 49 20.71 5.75 0.42
C GLN A 49 19.94 5.36 -0.85
N ILE A 50 20.01 4.09 -1.22
CA ILE A 50 19.29 3.54 -2.36
C ILE A 50 18.05 2.81 -1.85
N LYS A 51 16.86 3.27 -2.28
CA LYS A 51 15.58 2.63 -1.97
C LYS A 51 14.93 2.20 -3.28
N ARG A 52 14.28 1.04 -3.28
CA ARG A 52 13.45 0.66 -4.42
C ARG A 52 12.33 1.69 -4.58
N VAL A 53 12.23 2.27 -5.78
CA VAL A 53 11.08 3.12 -6.12
C VAL A 53 9.85 2.21 -6.05
N ARG A 54 9.02 2.41 -5.04
CA ARG A 54 7.68 1.84 -5.06
C ARG A 54 6.88 2.74 -5.99
N LYS A 55 6.35 2.17 -7.07
CA LYS A 55 5.38 2.88 -7.91
C LYS A 55 4.31 3.44 -6.97
N LYS A 56 4.09 4.76 -6.99
CA LYS A 56 2.98 5.36 -6.24
C LYS A 56 1.72 4.67 -6.76
N ARG A 57 0.98 4.03 -5.86
CA ARG A 57 -0.37 3.56 -6.15
C ARG A 57 -1.12 4.72 -6.76
N SER A 58 -1.87 4.50 -7.82
CA SER A 58 -2.71 5.54 -8.37
C SER A 58 -3.60 6.05 -7.23
N LEU A 59 -3.44 7.32 -6.89
CA LEU A 59 -4.27 8.00 -5.88
C LEU A 59 -5.76 7.88 -6.27
N ASP A 60 -6.03 7.69 -7.56
CA ASP A 60 -7.34 7.64 -8.15
C ASP A 60 -8.18 6.44 -7.70
N ALA A 61 -7.61 5.22 -7.68
CA ALA A 61 -8.38 4.03 -7.27
C ALA A 61 -8.66 4.02 -5.77
N ASN A 62 -7.70 4.44 -4.95
CA ASN A 62 -7.94 4.59 -3.51
C ASN A 62 -8.91 5.74 -3.21
N ALA A 63 -8.80 6.86 -3.93
CA ALA A 63 -9.74 7.98 -3.81
C ALA A 63 -11.15 7.56 -4.23
N TYR A 64 -11.28 6.82 -5.34
CA TYR A 64 -12.57 6.29 -5.79
C TYR A 64 -13.21 5.37 -4.75
N PHE A 65 -12.44 4.46 -4.16
CA PHE A 65 -12.94 3.61 -3.08
C PHE A 65 -13.51 4.42 -1.93
N TRP A 66 -12.80 5.48 -1.48
CA TRP A 66 -13.28 6.35 -0.40
C TRP A 66 -14.52 7.17 -0.78
N VAL A 67 -14.64 7.60 -2.04
CA VAL A 67 -15.87 8.25 -2.55
C VAL A 67 -17.06 7.30 -2.45
N LEU A 68 -16.88 6.02 -2.77
CA LEU A 68 -17.94 5.02 -2.62
C LEU A 68 -18.28 4.75 -1.16
N CYS A 69 -17.28 4.71 -0.27
CA CYS A 69 -17.53 4.62 1.18
C CYS A 69 -18.36 5.81 1.69
N ASP A 70 -18.06 7.04 1.27
CA ASP A 70 -18.80 8.23 1.65
C ASP A 70 -20.26 8.15 1.16
N ARG A 71 -20.49 7.76 -0.11
CA ARG A 71 -21.86 7.59 -0.65
C ARG A 71 -22.66 6.50 0.06
N LEU A 72 -22.03 5.37 0.38
CA LEU A 72 -22.67 4.31 1.17
C LEU A 72 -23.00 4.78 2.58
N ALA A 73 -22.11 5.55 3.21
CA ALA A 73 -22.34 6.12 4.53
C ALA A 73 -23.56 7.06 4.52
N GLU A 74 -23.69 7.94 3.52
CA GLU A 74 -24.83 8.83 3.35
C GLU A 74 -26.15 8.05 3.15
N GLN A 75 -26.12 6.96 2.38
CA GLN A 75 -27.31 6.17 2.07
C GLN A 75 -27.73 5.25 3.22
N THR A 76 -26.78 4.68 3.94
CA THR A 76 -27.02 3.66 4.98
C THR A 76 -27.04 4.22 6.40
N GLY A 77 -26.48 5.41 6.62
CA GLY A 77 -26.28 6.00 7.94
C GLY A 77 -25.14 5.36 8.74
N LEU A 78 -24.37 4.43 8.15
CA LEU A 78 -23.20 3.83 8.78
C LEU A 78 -21.98 4.74 8.65
N PRO A 79 -21.08 4.79 9.65
CA PRO A 79 -19.82 5.50 9.52
C PRO A 79 -18.96 4.93 8.37
N LYS A 80 -18.34 5.78 7.57
CA LYS A 80 -17.50 5.35 6.43
C LYS A 80 -16.31 4.46 6.85
N GLU A 81 -15.80 4.68 8.05
CA GLU A 81 -14.74 3.86 8.64
C GLU A 81 -15.22 2.44 8.92
N GLU A 82 -16.48 2.26 9.26
CA GLU A 82 -17.08 0.95 9.47
C GLU A 82 -17.32 0.23 8.14
N ILE A 83 -17.80 0.93 7.14
CA ILE A 83 -17.92 0.43 5.76
C ILE A 83 -16.55 -0.03 5.24
N TYR A 84 -15.52 0.79 5.40
CA TYR A 84 -14.14 0.43 5.03
C TYR A 84 -13.66 -0.82 5.76
N ARG A 85 -13.87 -0.90 7.07
CA ARG A 85 -13.50 -2.07 7.87
C ARG A 85 -14.23 -3.33 7.43
N HIS A 86 -15.49 -3.21 7.10
CA HIS A 86 -16.28 -4.31 6.56
C HIS A 86 -15.71 -4.80 5.23
N SER A 87 -15.46 -3.91 4.28
CA SER A 87 -14.85 -4.24 2.99
C SER A 87 -13.50 -4.95 3.11
N ILE A 88 -12.67 -4.57 4.09
CA ILE A 88 -11.39 -5.25 4.37
C ILE A 88 -11.61 -6.72 4.79
N ARG A 89 -12.62 -7.02 5.56
CA ARG A 89 -12.92 -8.39 6.00
C ARG A 89 -13.49 -9.23 4.86
N GLU A 90 -14.32 -8.64 4.02
CA GLU A 90 -15.03 -9.33 2.93
C GLU A 90 -14.15 -9.68 1.73
N ILE A 91 -13.06 -8.95 1.47
CA ILE A 91 -12.23 -9.18 0.27
C ILE A 91 -11.62 -10.59 0.21
N GLY A 92 -11.47 -11.28 1.33
CA GLY A 92 -10.92 -12.63 1.40
C GLY A 92 -9.45 -12.77 0.98
N GLY A 93 -8.74 -13.72 1.58
CA GLY A 93 -7.36 -14.05 1.21
C GLY A 93 -6.28 -12.99 1.52
N VAL A 94 -6.63 -11.95 2.30
CA VAL A 94 -5.69 -10.92 2.76
C VAL A 94 -5.71 -10.87 4.29
N SER A 95 -5.62 -12.05 4.89
CA SER A 95 -5.58 -12.24 6.34
C SER A 95 -4.70 -13.43 6.70
N GLU A 96 -4.24 -13.46 7.93
CA GLU A 96 -3.50 -14.58 8.51
C GLU A 96 -4.21 -15.05 9.78
N THR A 97 -4.12 -16.35 10.06
CA THR A 97 -4.66 -16.91 11.29
C THR A 97 -3.53 -17.33 12.21
N TYR A 98 -3.59 -16.89 13.45
CA TYR A 98 -2.64 -17.21 14.50
C TYR A 98 -3.34 -17.88 15.67
N CYS A 99 -2.71 -18.91 16.24
CA CYS A 99 -3.17 -19.57 17.48
C CYS A 99 -2.06 -19.49 18.53
N GLY A 100 -2.39 -19.04 19.73
CA GLY A 100 -1.43 -18.92 20.81
C GLY A 100 -2.09 -18.75 22.18
N ARG A 101 -1.26 -18.59 23.22
CA ARG A 101 -1.76 -18.28 24.56
C ARG A 101 -2.53 -16.97 24.55
N LYS A 102 -3.61 -16.90 25.30
CA LYS A 102 -4.54 -15.77 25.32
C LYS A 102 -3.84 -14.41 25.45
N GLU A 103 -2.93 -14.29 26.43
CA GLU A 103 -2.23 -13.01 26.68
C GLU A 103 -1.27 -12.63 25.54
N ALA A 104 -0.70 -13.61 24.84
CA ALA A 104 0.15 -13.36 23.69
C ALA A 104 -0.66 -12.90 22.48
N VAL A 105 -1.82 -13.54 22.25
CA VAL A 105 -2.76 -13.17 21.18
C VAL A 105 -3.29 -11.76 21.41
N GLU A 106 -3.69 -11.41 22.63
CA GLU A 106 -4.17 -10.07 22.97
C GLU A 106 -3.12 -8.97 22.72
N ARG A 107 -1.85 -9.25 23.05
CA ARG A 107 -0.75 -8.32 22.74
C ARG A 107 -0.52 -8.17 21.24
N LEU A 108 -0.56 -9.30 20.51
CA LEU A 108 -0.43 -9.32 19.05
C LEU A 108 -1.55 -8.50 18.38
N CYS A 109 -2.80 -8.71 18.79
CA CYS A 109 -3.95 -7.97 18.26
C CYS A 109 -3.79 -6.47 18.47
N ARG A 110 -3.44 -6.02 19.67
CA ARG A 110 -3.19 -4.58 19.94
C ARG A 110 -2.08 -4.00 19.07
N ALA A 111 -0.96 -4.72 18.94
CA ALA A 111 0.14 -4.29 18.08
C ALA A 111 -0.26 -4.27 16.60
N TRP A 112 -1.09 -5.21 16.16
CA TRP A 112 -1.57 -5.28 14.80
C TRP A 112 -2.48 -4.09 14.46
N GLU A 113 -3.46 -3.81 15.30
CA GLU A 113 -4.42 -2.72 15.12
C GLU A 113 -3.78 -1.33 15.20
N SER A 114 -2.63 -1.20 15.86
CA SER A 114 -1.88 0.06 15.91
C SER A 114 -1.28 0.50 14.57
N ASN A 115 -1.26 -0.37 13.55
CA ASN A 115 -0.76 -0.05 12.21
C ASN A 115 -1.72 0.83 11.38
N GLY A 116 -2.97 0.99 11.80
CA GLY A 116 -3.94 1.88 11.16
C GLY A 116 -5.34 1.30 11.01
N LEU A 117 -6.25 2.11 10.47
CA LEU A 117 -7.68 1.86 10.43
C LEU A 117 -8.10 0.51 9.80
N GLY A 118 -7.41 0.08 8.75
CA GLY A 118 -7.71 -1.17 8.03
C GLY A 118 -7.06 -2.42 8.64
N TRP A 119 -6.18 -2.25 9.63
CA TRP A 119 -5.55 -3.36 10.32
C TRP A 119 -6.47 -3.81 11.45
N GLN A 120 -7.13 -4.95 11.26
CA GLN A 120 -8.16 -5.44 12.14
C GLN A 120 -7.83 -6.83 12.65
N THR A 121 -8.46 -7.20 13.76
CA THR A 121 -8.34 -8.55 14.31
C THR A 121 -9.70 -9.08 14.72
N GLU A 122 -9.88 -10.39 14.58
CA GLU A 122 -11.01 -11.13 15.14
C GLU A 122 -10.49 -12.29 15.96
N THR A 123 -10.97 -12.40 17.21
CA THR A 123 -10.54 -13.47 18.09
C THR A 123 -11.68 -14.45 18.34
N TYR A 124 -11.33 -15.73 18.42
CA TYR A 124 -12.29 -16.80 18.70
C TYR A 124 -11.65 -17.94 19.50
N PRO A 125 -12.45 -18.75 20.20
CA PRO A 125 -11.95 -19.82 21.06
C PRO A 125 -11.10 -20.82 20.27
N SER A 126 -10.00 -21.28 20.88
CA SER A 126 -9.19 -22.40 20.39
C SER A 126 -9.68 -23.71 21.00
N LYS A 127 -9.46 -24.83 20.28
CA LYS A 127 -9.63 -26.18 20.82
C LYS A 127 -8.54 -26.54 21.82
N LEU A 128 -7.42 -25.80 21.85
CA LEU A 128 -6.34 -25.99 22.79
C LEU A 128 -6.62 -25.21 24.07
N GLU A 129 -6.55 -25.86 25.20
CA GLU A 129 -6.77 -25.25 26.51
C GLU A 129 -5.78 -24.08 26.75
N GLY A 130 -6.27 -22.95 27.27
CA GLY A 130 -5.47 -21.73 27.51
C GLY A 130 -5.03 -20.98 26.24
N CYS A 131 -5.48 -21.43 25.07
CA CYS A 131 -5.19 -20.80 23.79
C CYS A 131 -6.39 -20.07 23.19
N MET A 132 -6.10 -19.14 22.33
CA MET A 132 -7.05 -18.34 21.54
C MET A 132 -6.56 -18.28 20.09
N ASN A 133 -7.50 -18.29 19.14
CA ASN A 133 -7.21 -18.01 17.75
C ASN A 133 -7.46 -16.52 17.47
N ALA A 134 -6.71 -15.98 16.54
CA ALA A 134 -6.95 -14.65 15.98
C ALA A 134 -6.82 -14.68 14.45
N THR A 135 -7.74 -14.08 13.76
CA THR A 135 -7.60 -13.70 12.35
C THR A 135 -7.09 -12.26 12.31
N LEU A 136 -5.99 -12.06 11.60
CA LEU A 136 -5.30 -10.79 11.45
C LEU A 136 -5.51 -10.28 10.02
N TYR A 137 -6.28 -9.21 9.85
CA TYR A 137 -6.57 -8.61 8.55
C TYR A 137 -5.57 -7.51 8.25
N TYR A 138 -4.98 -7.54 7.05
CA TYR A 138 -4.09 -6.48 6.58
C TYR A 138 -4.88 -5.27 6.09
N GLY A 139 -4.41 -4.08 6.42
CA GLY A 139 -4.97 -2.85 5.88
C GLY A 139 -4.68 -2.68 4.39
N SER A 140 -5.57 -2.03 3.64
CA SER A 140 -5.44 -1.81 2.20
C SER A 140 -4.16 -1.08 1.79
N SER A 141 -3.47 -0.46 2.74
CA SER A 141 -2.15 0.14 2.49
C SER A 141 -1.07 -0.86 2.03
N THR A 142 -1.27 -2.15 2.27
CA THR A 142 -0.36 -3.23 1.87
C THR A 142 -0.79 -3.94 0.60
N TYR A 143 -2.00 -3.66 0.09
CA TYR A 143 -2.60 -4.38 -1.03
C TYR A 143 -1.83 -4.13 -2.33
N ASP A 144 -1.70 -5.19 -3.12
CA ASP A 144 -1.32 -5.10 -4.52
C ASP A 144 -2.50 -4.65 -5.40
N ALA A 145 -2.26 -4.46 -6.70
CA ALA A 145 -3.29 -4.01 -7.65
C ALA A 145 -4.48 -4.98 -7.70
N LYS A 146 -4.23 -6.29 -7.71
CA LYS A 146 -5.28 -7.31 -7.75
C LYS A 146 -6.13 -7.33 -6.47
N GLN A 147 -5.49 -7.18 -5.31
CA GLN A 147 -6.19 -7.11 -4.03
C GLN A 147 -7.03 -5.84 -3.93
N MET A 148 -6.48 -4.71 -4.39
CA MET A 148 -7.22 -3.46 -4.43
C MET A 148 -8.39 -3.49 -5.42
N GLY A 149 -8.22 -4.16 -6.57
CA GLY A 149 -9.31 -4.39 -7.53
C GLY A 149 -10.48 -5.12 -6.87
N ARG A 150 -10.20 -6.22 -6.17
CA ARG A 150 -11.25 -6.95 -5.44
C ARG A 150 -11.93 -6.11 -4.37
N LEU A 151 -11.17 -5.25 -3.67
CA LEU A 151 -11.75 -4.34 -2.68
C LEU A 151 -12.72 -3.34 -3.31
N ILE A 152 -12.36 -2.80 -4.48
CA ILE A 152 -13.24 -1.89 -5.24
C ILE A 152 -14.45 -2.62 -5.80
N ASP A 153 -14.27 -3.84 -6.33
CA ASP A 153 -15.38 -4.64 -6.85
C ASP A 153 -16.43 -4.92 -5.76
N ASN A 154 -16.00 -5.27 -4.55
CA ASN A 154 -16.92 -5.49 -3.43
C ASN A 154 -17.74 -4.25 -3.13
N ILE A 155 -17.10 -3.11 -2.91
CA ILE A 155 -17.85 -1.87 -2.56
C ILE A 155 -18.73 -1.38 -3.72
N VAL A 156 -18.34 -1.63 -4.97
CA VAL A 156 -19.19 -1.34 -6.14
C VAL A 156 -20.45 -2.19 -6.13
N GLN A 157 -20.36 -3.46 -5.73
CA GLN A 157 -21.53 -4.34 -5.59
C GLN A 157 -22.44 -3.86 -4.47
N ASP A 158 -21.89 -3.48 -3.33
CA ASP A 158 -22.65 -2.91 -2.21
C ASP A 158 -23.37 -1.63 -2.62
N CYS A 159 -22.69 -0.72 -3.31
CA CYS A 159 -23.27 0.50 -3.85
C CYS A 159 -24.44 0.22 -4.79
N LYS A 160 -24.26 -0.73 -5.73
CA LYS A 160 -25.32 -1.12 -6.67
C LYS A 160 -26.52 -1.74 -5.96
N ALA A 161 -26.30 -2.53 -4.92
CA ALA A 161 -27.38 -3.16 -4.14
C ALA A 161 -28.31 -2.13 -3.49
N VAL A 162 -27.81 -0.94 -3.16
CA VAL A 162 -28.60 0.16 -2.60
C VAL A 162 -28.92 1.28 -3.60
N GLY A 163 -28.68 1.05 -4.90
CA GLY A 163 -29.05 1.98 -5.97
C GLY A 163 -28.10 3.16 -6.16
N ILE A 164 -26.87 3.09 -5.65
CA ILE A 164 -25.86 4.13 -5.86
C ILE A 164 -25.20 3.93 -7.22
N GLU A 165 -25.16 4.98 -8.04
CA GLU A 165 -24.42 5.00 -9.30
C GLU A 165 -22.92 4.86 -9.05
N THR A 166 -22.29 3.97 -9.82
CA THR A 166 -20.84 3.71 -9.80
C THR A 166 -20.27 3.96 -11.20
N MET A 167 -18.94 4.00 -11.32
CA MET A 167 -18.31 4.03 -12.64
C MET A 167 -18.77 2.87 -13.51
N GLU A 168 -18.86 3.13 -14.82
CA GLU A 168 -19.09 2.08 -15.80
C GLU A 168 -17.93 1.07 -15.80
N PRO A 169 -18.19 -0.22 -16.11
CA PRO A 169 -17.16 -1.25 -16.07
C PRO A 169 -15.91 -0.92 -16.91
N ALA A 170 -16.08 -0.26 -18.05
CA ALA A 170 -14.98 0.17 -18.91
C ALA A 170 -14.10 1.28 -18.26
N GLU A 171 -14.73 2.21 -17.56
CA GLU A 171 -14.02 3.27 -16.82
C GLU A 171 -13.27 2.70 -15.61
N LEU A 172 -13.90 1.75 -14.92
CA LEU A 172 -13.29 1.05 -13.79
C LEU A 172 -12.10 0.22 -14.25
N SER A 173 -12.21 -0.50 -15.37
CA SER A 173 -11.09 -1.25 -15.95
C SER A 173 -9.93 -0.31 -16.29
N ALA A 174 -10.17 0.81 -16.96
CA ALA A 174 -9.14 1.79 -17.28
C ALA A 174 -8.50 2.44 -16.04
N LEU A 175 -9.24 2.55 -14.93
CA LEU A 175 -8.72 3.00 -13.65
C LEU A 175 -7.78 1.94 -13.06
N MET A 176 -8.14 0.66 -13.15
CA MET A 176 -7.36 -0.46 -12.62
C MET A 176 -6.09 -0.70 -13.45
N ASP A 177 -6.16 -0.60 -14.79
CA ASP A 177 -4.99 -0.74 -15.67
C ASP A 177 -3.94 0.33 -15.33
N ARG A 178 -4.35 1.56 -15.14
CA ARG A 178 -3.47 2.65 -14.67
C ARG A 178 -2.90 2.39 -13.27
N TRP A 179 -3.61 1.63 -12.45
CA TRP A 179 -3.12 1.20 -11.14
C TRP A 179 -2.00 0.17 -11.27
N GLU A 180 -2.12 -0.80 -12.19
CA GLU A 180 -1.10 -1.82 -12.44
C GLU A 180 0.16 -1.23 -13.07
N GLU A 181 0.00 -0.22 -13.93
CA GLU A 181 1.11 0.49 -14.58
C GLU A 181 1.83 1.50 -13.65
N ALA A 182 1.19 1.95 -12.59
CA ALA A 182 1.70 2.93 -11.64
C ALA A 182 2.48 2.27 -10.49
#